data_98c058b91114466f1aac7ce2d6132f99
#
_entry.id   98c058b91114466f1aac7ce2d6132f99
#
_cell.length_a   1.000
_cell.length_b   1.000
_cell.length_c   1.000
_cell.angle_alpha   90.00
_cell.angle_beta   90.00
_cell.angle_gamma   90.00
#
_symmetry.space_group_name_H-M   'P 1'
#
loop_
_entity.id
_entity.type
_entity.pdbx_description
1 polymer ?
#
loop_
_entity_poly.entity_id
_entity_poly.type
_entity_poly.pdbx_seq_one_letter_code
_entity_poly.pdbx_strand_id
1 'polypeptide(L)'
;LLASAGAEAGAGRSVGGQTRRDTDIGSERYTFSFTIRDSAAHFVNVASWGNEDYVRALSDSFRVGACVIIENPLIQIKDLEREEKFSPATPSHCKLLLSENHSRMKVCSNYEVDTKLLSLIYLPVKESSDYYSLGDIVANGHSLDGRIINVLAAVRSVGKPKYFTTSDQRKGQRCEVKLYDETESSFAMICWDNESILLAQSWMPRETVIFASDVRISFDKFRNCMTATVISKTIITTNPVSTIDDVYTVEQLKVKALKNEGKADPFYGILYAYISALNIDDETTKVVRSKW
;
A
#
# COMPACT_ATOMS: atom_id res chain seq x y z
N LEU A 1 8.61 7.58 10.75
CA LEU A 1 7.50 6.63 10.59
C LEU A 1 7.09 6.58 9.13
N LEU A 2 7.06 5.39 8.55
CA LEU A 2 6.71 5.20 7.14
C LEU A 2 5.20 5.01 7.02
N ALA A 3 4.53 5.78 6.18
CA ALA A 3 3.11 5.62 5.93
C ALA A 3 2.88 4.54 4.87
N SER A 4 2.12 3.51 5.20
CA SER A 4 1.48 2.63 4.23
C SER A 4 -0.01 2.94 4.25
N ALA A 5 -0.57 3.37 3.15
CA ALA A 5 -1.96 3.76 3.12
C ALA A 5 -2.85 2.62 2.64
N GLY A 6 -3.89 2.34 3.46
CA GLY A 6 -5.19 2.02 2.92
C GLY A 6 -6.05 3.24 3.23
N ALA A 7 -6.02 4.24 2.36
CA ALA A 7 -6.72 5.48 2.63
C ALA A 7 -8.10 5.45 1.96
N GLU A 8 -9.14 5.35 2.74
CA GLU A 8 -10.44 5.84 2.32
C GLU A 8 -10.56 7.31 2.72
N ALA A 9 -10.36 8.22 1.77
CA ALA A 9 -10.96 9.54 1.85
C ALA A 9 -12.46 9.37 1.55
N GLY A 10 -13.18 8.83 2.50
CA GLY A 10 -14.62 8.65 2.42
C GLY A 10 -15.29 9.82 3.12
N ALA A 11 -16.10 10.59 2.40
CA ALA A 11 -17.18 11.34 3.03
C ALA A 11 -18.13 10.30 3.67
N GLY A 12 -17.76 9.82 4.85
CA GLY A 12 -18.51 8.83 5.59
C GLY A 12 -19.72 9.49 6.24
N ARG A 13 -20.85 9.51 5.55
CA ARG A 13 -22.13 9.45 6.27
C ARG A 13 -22.12 8.11 7.01
N SER A 14 -21.91 8.14 8.30
CA SER A 14 -22.19 6.98 9.16
C SER A 14 -23.71 6.74 9.15
N VAL A 15 -24.15 5.83 8.29
CA VAL A 15 -25.47 5.22 8.40
C VAL A 15 -25.32 4.02 9.32
N GLY A 16 -25.66 4.18 10.58
CA GLY A 16 -25.66 3.06 11.54
C GLY A 16 -25.97 3.51 12.96
N GLY A 17 -27.21 3.86 13.20
CA GLY A 17 -28.03 3.73 14.41
C GLY A 17 -27.37 3.80 15.78
N GLN A 18 -27.43 4.96 16.42
CA GLN A 18 -28.20 5.21 17.64
C GLN A 18 -28.08 6.70 17.97
N THR A 19 -29.21 7.36 17.85
CA THR A 19 -29.46 8.73 18.24
C THR A 19 -29.14 8.95 19.71
N ARG A 20 -28.03 9.60 20.01
CA ARG A 20 -27.99 10.56 21.11
C ARG A 20 -28.22 11.93 20.50
N ARG A 21 -29.34 12.54 20.87
CA ARG A 21 -29.66 13.91 20.60
C ARG A 21 -28.64 14.77 21.35
N ASP A 22 -27.60 15.20 20.68
CA ASP A 22 -26.91 16.43 21.00
C ASP A 22 -27.26 17.42 19.90
N THR A 23 -27.91 18.48 20.32
CA THR A 23 -28.34 19.61 19.53
C THR A 23 -27.10 20.45 19.14
N ASP A 24 -26.31 19.96 18.24
CA ASP A 24 -25.37 20.74 17.47
C ASP A 24 -25.62 20.49 15.98
N ILE A 25 -26.01 21.56 15.32
CA ILE A 25 -26.30 21.69 13.91
C ILE A 25 -25.19 21.06 13.11
N GLY A 26 -25.52 19.98 12.37
CA GLY A 26 -24.62 19.07 11.72
C GLY A 26 -23.57 19.70 10.82
N SER A 27 -22.40 19.93 11.34
CA SER A 27 -21.21 20.06 10.51
C SER A 27 -20.83 18.65 10.02
N GLU A 28 -20.77 18.48 8.69
CA GLU A 28 -20.27 17.26 8.09
C GLU A 28 -18.82 17.06 8.58
N ARG A 29 -18.54 15.89 9.18
CA ARG A 29 -17.20 15.52 9.61
C ARG A 29 -16.60 14.56 8.62
N TYR A 30 -15.40 14.86 8.20
CA TYR A 30 -14.60 14.06 7.29
C TYR A 30 -13.59 13.23 8.09
N THR A 31 -13.22 12.08 7.55
CA THR A 31 -12.22 11.21 8.14
C THR A 31 -11.22 10.77 7.09
N PHE A 32 -9.97 10.61 7.52
CA PHE A 32 -8.89 10.04 6.74
C PHE A 32 -8.10 9.07 7.61
N SER A 33 -7.79 7.90 7.10
CA SER A 33 -7.07 6.88 7.86
C SER A 33 -5.88 6.34 7.06
N PHE A 34 -4.81 6.02 7.75
CA PHE A 34 -3.61 5.42 7.17
C PHE A 34 -2.87 4.59 8.22
N THR A 35 -1.95 3.76 7.79
CA THR A 35 -1.11 2.95 8.67
C THR A 35 0.33 3.42 8.58
N ILE A 36 1.02 3.50 9.71
CA ILE A 36 2.44 3.85 9.79
C ILE A 36 3.22 2.72 10.46
N ARG A 37 4.51 2.62 10.12
CA ARG A 37 5.44 1.67 10.73
C ARG A 37 6.82 2.31 10.91
N ASP A 38 7.54 1.87 11.93
CA ASP A 38 8.93 2.25 12.20
C ASP A 38 9.88 1.05 12.23
N SER A 39 9.32 -0.14 12.16
CA SER A 39 10.07 -1.40 12.13
C SER A 39 9.29 -2.49 11.39
N ALA A 40 9.90 -3.63 11.20
CA ALA A 40 9.28 -4.78 10.58
C ALA A 40 8.02 -5.26 11.32
N ALA A 41 8.10 -5.29 12.65
CA ALA A 41 7.08 -5.88 13.51
C ALA A 41 6.09 -4.86 14.13
N HIS A 42 6.42 -3.56 14.10
CA HIS A 42 5.61 -2.54 14.78
C HIS A 42 4.98 -1.58 13.78
N PHE A 43 3.68 -1.66 13.66
CA PHE A 43 2.87 -0.75 12.86
C PHE A 43 1.56 -0.43 13.57
N VAL A 44 1.01 0.75 13.30
CA VAL A 44 -0.15 1.30 13.99
C VAL A 44 -1.04 2.06 13.01
N ASN A 45 -2.34 1.95 13.21
CA ASN A 45 -3.31 2.73 12.46
C ASN A 45 -3.41 4.15 13.00
N VAL A 46 -3.54 5.09 12.09
CA VAL A 46 -3.75 6.51 12.37
C VAL A 46 -5.08 6.93 11.75
N ALA A 47 -5.89 7.65 12.48
CA ALA A 47 -7.12 8.24 11.96
C ALA A 47 -7.13 9.75 12.24
N SER A 48 -7.62 10.52 11.31
CA SER A 48 -7.82 11.97 11.44
C SER A 48 -9.29 12.30 11.26
N TRP A 49 -9.77 13.26 12.06
CA TRP A 49 -11.13 13.76 12.01
C TRP A 49 -11.10 15.27 11.99
N GLY A 50 -11.89 15.88 11.10
CA GLY A 50 -11.95 17.32 11.01
C GLY A 50 -12.93 17.82 9.96
N ASN A 51 -12.82 19.09 9.62
CA ASN A 51 -13.51 19.64 8.47
C ASN A 51 -12.90 19.11 7.14
N GLU A 52 -13.58 19.38 6.03
CA GLU A 52 -13.16 18.89 4.71
C GLU A 52 -11.78 19.43 4.33
N ASP A 53 -11.52 20.71 4.54
CA ASP A 53 -10.28 21.36 4.12
C ASP A 53 -9.07 20.79 4.87
N TYR A 54 -9.19 20.56 6.18
CA TYR A 54 -8.15 19.96 6.98
C TYR A 54 -7.86 18.52 6.55
N VAL A 55 -8.89 17.69 6.42
CA VAL A 55 -8.73 16.28 6.05
C VAL A 55 -8.17 16.14 4.63
N ARG A 56 -8.62 16.98 3.71
CA ARG A 56 -8.11 17.01 2.34
C ARG A 56 -6.65 17.47 2.30
N ALA A 57 -6.30 18.55 2.97
CA ALA A 57 -4.92 19.03 3.06
C ALA A 57 -4.00 17.98 3.65
N LEU A 58 -4.46 17.24 4.68
CA LEU A 58 -3.71 16.16 5.28
C LEU A 58 -3.50 15.01 4.29
N SER A 59 -4.55 14.54 3.63
CA SER A 59 -4.48 13.45 2.65
C SER A 59 -3.62 13.78 1.43
N ASP A 60 -3.59 15.04 1.03
CA ASP A 60 -2.80 15.50 -0.11
C ASP A 60 -1.33 15.76 0.22
N SER A 61 -0.99 15.86 1.53
CA SER A 61 0.35 16.24 1.98
C SER A 61 1.40 15.13 1.84
N PHE A 62 1.00 13.86 1.73
CA PHE A 62 1.93 12.73 1.61
C PHE A 62 1.34 11.59 0.77
N ARG A 63 2.17 10.61 0.45
CA ARG A 63 1.80 9.40 -0.29
C ARG A 63 2.36 8.17 0.41
N VAL A 64 1.90 7.00 0.00
CA VAL A 64 2.47 5.71 0.43
C VAL A 64 3.99 5.73 0.26
N GLY A 65 4.71 5.33 1.30
CA GLY A 65 6.18 5.38 1.32
C GLY A 65 6.78 6.67 1.87
N ALA A 66 5.98 7.72 2.12
CA ALA A 66 6.49 8.93 2.75
C ALA A 66 6.89 8.68 4.21
N CYS A 67 8.02 9.26 4.62
CA CYS A 67 8.39 9.36 6.02
C CYS A 67 7.73 10.56 6.67
N VAL A 68 7.11 10.35 7.82
CA VAL A 68 6.37 11.39 8.54
C VAL A 68 6.78 11.48 10.01
N ILE A 69 6.73 12.68 10.54
CA ILE A 69 6.78 12.95 11.99
C ILE A 69 5.39 13.36 12.41
N ILE A 70 4.87 12.70 13.43
CA ILE A 70 3.57 13.02 14.05
C ILE A 70 3.83 13.52 15.47
N GLU A 71 3.37 14.72 15.75
CA GLU A 71 3.49 15.37 17.07
C GLU A 71 2.12 15.43 17.73
N ASN A 72 2.08 15.14 19.02
CA ASN A 72 0.88 15.22 19.88
C ASN A 72 -0.35 14.46 19.34
N PRO A 73 -0.22 13.21 18.87
CA PRO A 73 -1.39 12.40 18.56
C PRO A 73 -2.11 12.00 19.85
N LEU A 74 -3.43 11.90 19.81
CA LEU A 74 -4.17 11.25 20.88
C LEU A 74 -4.04 9.73 20.72
N ILE A 75 -3.60 9.04 21.78
CA ILE A 75 -3.53 7.58 21.81
C ILE A 75 -4.86 7.03 22.30
N GLN A 76 -5.48 6.17 21.50
CA GLN A 76 -6.74 5.52 21.83
C GLN A 76 -6.59 4.01 21.77
N ILE A 77 -7.13 3.31 22.78
CA ILE A 77 -7.23 1.85 22.76
C ILE A 77 -8.20 1.44 21.64
N LYS A 78 -7.83 0.43 20.87
CA LYS A 78 -8.67 -0.09 19.79
C LYS A 78 -9.91 -0.78 20.31
N ASP A 79 -11.02 -0.53 19.62
CA ASP A 79 -12.20 -1.38 19.68
C ASP A 79 -12.06 -2.44 18.57
N LEU A 80 -11.54 -3.60 18.93
CA LEU A 80 -11.19 -4.67 17.98
C LEU A 80 -12.39 -5.09 17.12
N GLU A 81 -13.58 -5.16 17.68
CA GLU A 81 -14.77 -5.59 16.94
C GLU A 81 -15.17 -4.60 15.83
N ARG A 82 -14.94 -3.32 16.04
CA ARG A 82 -15.27 -2.27 15.06
C ARG A 82 -14.16 -2.01 14.07
N GLU A 83 -12.92 -2.01 14.53
CA GLU A 83 -11.78 -1.60 13.70
C GLU A 83 -11.34 -2.67 12.72
N GLU A 84 -11.43 -3.94 13.10
CA GLU A 84 -11.08 -5.06 12.22
C GLU A 84 -11.95 -5.15 10.95
N LYS A 85 -13.08 -4.45 10.91
CA LYS A 85 -13.94 -4.41 9.72
C LYS A 85 -13.44 -3.47 8.63
N PHE A 86 -12.78 -2.38 9.00
CA PHE A 86 -12.52 -1.26 8.10
C PHE A 86 -11.05 -0.85 8.00
N SER A 87 -10.20 -1.30 8.91
CA SER A 87 -8.79 -0.94 8.96
C SER A 87 -7.89 -2.18 8.90
N PRO A 88 -6.64 -2.05 8.41
CA PRO A 88 -5.68 -3.14 8.45
C PRO A 88 -5.50 -3.66 9.88
N ALA A 89 -5.35 -4.98 10.03
CA ALA A 89 -4.96 -5.56 11.31
C ALA A 89 -3.52 -5.14 11.63
N THR A 90 -3.31 -4.59 12.82
CA THR A 90 -1.98 -4.16 13.28
C THR A 90 -1.67 -4.75 14.66
N PRO A 91 -0.40 -5.04 14.98
CA PRO A 91 -0.01 -5.64 16.24
C PRO A 91 -0.21 -4.70 17.44
N SER A 92 -0.29 -3.40 17.22
CA SER A 92 -0.53 -2.43 18.29
C SER A 92 -1.94 -2.56 18.87
N HIS A 93 -2.08 -2.52 20.19
CA HIS A 93 -3.37 -2.45 20.88
C HIS A 93 -4.01 -1.06 20.83
N CYS A 94 -3.26 -0.07 20.34
CA CYS A 94 -3.69 1.31 20.24
C CYS A 94 -3.74 1.75 18.80
N LYS A 95 -4.48 2.82 18.55
CA LYS A 95 -4.44 3.65 17.35
C LYS A 95 -4.12 5.09 17.72
N LEU A 96 -3.66 5.85 16.73
CA LEU A 96 -3.40 7.28 16.88
C LEU A 96 -4.57 8.06 16.27
N LEU A 97 -5.01 9.10 16.96
CA LEU A 97 -5.97 10.05 16.45
C LEU A 97 -5.30 11.40 16.25
N LEU A 98 -5.47 11.98 15.07
CA LEU A 98 -5.00 13.31 14.74
C LEU A 98 -6.17 14.29 14.83
N SER A 99 -5.95 15.40 15.52
CA SER A 99 -6.89 16.49 15.68
C SER A 99 -6.31 17.76 15.09
N GLU A 100 -7.11 18.49 14.32
CA GLU A 100 -6.74 19.73 13.67
C GLU A 100 -6.08 20.74 14.63
N ASN A 101 -6.56 20.81 15.88
CA ASN A 101 -6.12 21.83 16.85
C ASN A 101 -4.91 21.41 17.69
N HIS A 102 -4.57 20.12 17.74
CA HIS A 102 -3.55 19.64 18.69
C HIS A 102 -2.44 18.85 18.03
N SER A 103 -2.75 18.12 16.96
CA SER A 103 -1.78 17.26 16.30
C SER A 103 -1.12 17.97 15.12
N ARG A 104 0.15 17.69 14.92
CA ARG A 104 0.88 18.16 13.74
C ARG A 104 1.50 17.00 13.03
N MET A 105 1.46 17.01 11.70
CA MET A 105 2.15 16.06 10.88
C MET A 105 3.08 16.80 9.90
N LYS A 106 4.32 16.33 9.84
CA LYS A 106 5.35 16.85 8.93
C LYS A 106 5.88 15.69 8.10
N VAL A 107 5.99 15.89 6.80
CA VAL A 107 6.70 14.97 5.91
C VAL A 107 8.20 15.28 5.99
N CYS A 108 9.00 14.25 6.24
CA CYS A 108 10.45 14.39 6.28
C CYS A 108 11.03 14.44 4.87
N SER A 109 12.07 15.25 4.69
CA SER A 109 12.88 15.18 3.48
C SER A 109 13.71 13.88 3.48
N ASN A 110 13.94 13.31 2.30
CA ASN A 110 14.70 12.06 2.15
C ASN A 110 16.12 12.12 2.74
N TYR A 111 16.69 13.30 2.89
CA TYR A 111 18.03 13.52 3.46
C TYR A 111 18.09 13.34 4.98
N GLU A 112 16.94 13.41 5.65
CA GLU A 112 16.84 13.34 7.12
C GLU A 112 16.45 11.94 7.60
N VAL A 113 16.24 10.99 6.69
CA VAL A 113 15.65 9.68 7.00
C VAL A 113 16.68 8.58 6.91
N ASP A 114 16.70 7.69 7.90
CA ASP A 114 17.51 6.47 7.89
C ASP A 114 17.07 5.56 6.71
N THR A 115 18.04 5.06 5.96
CA THR A 115 17.81 4.13 4.85
C THR A 115 17.07 2.86 5.27
N LYS A 116 17.29 2.39 6.51
CA LYS A 116 16.54 1.25 7.06
C LYS A 116 15.06 1.56 7.19
N LEU A 117 14.71 2.77 7.60
CA LEU A 117 13.32 3.19 7.68
C LEU A 117 12.69 3.27 6.28
N LEU A 118 13.40 3.83 5.30
CA LEU A 118 12.94 3.87 3.92
C LEU A 118 12.75 2.48 3.31
N SER A 119 13.58 1.50 3.70
CA SER A 119 13.49 0.14 3.19
C SER A 119 12.24 -0.62 3.65
N LEU A 120 11.58 -0.16 4.71
CA LEU A 120 10.37 -0.81 5.22
C LEU A 120 9.22 -0.85 4.20
N ILE A 121 9.20 0.04 3.19
CA ILE A 121 8.18 -0.02 2.13
C ILE A 121 8.21 -1.31 1.31
N TYR A 122 9.37 -1.96 1.26
CA TYR A 122 9.57 -3.21 0.52
C TYR A 122 9.31 -4.46 1.36
N LEU A 123 9.09 -4.31 2.66
CA LEU A 123 8.84 -5.43 3.55
C LEU A 123 7.34 -5.64 3.73
N PRO A 124 6.80 -6.81 3.35
CA PRO A 124 5.39 -7.12 3.57
C PRO A 124 4.98 -7.03 5.04
N VAL A 125 3.73 -6.70 5.30
CA VAL A 125 3.16 -6.65 6.66
C VAL A 125 2.69 -8.02 7.15
N LYS A 126 2.59 -9.00 6.26
CA LYS A 126 2.33 -10.42 6.52
C LYS A 126 3.57 -11.23 6.15
N GLU A 127 3.63 -12.46 6.61
CA GLU A 127 4.71 -13.36 6.21
C GLU A 127 4.74 -13.54 4.69
N SER A 128 5.94 -13.45 4.12
CA SER A 128 6.12 -13.49 2.66
C SER A 128 5.72 -14.83 2.02
N SER A 129 5.59 -15.89 2.81
CA SER A 129 5.12 -17.21 2.39
C SER A 129 3.61 -17.42 2.52
N ASP A 130 2.90 -16.51 3.21
CA ASP A 130 1.45 -16.61 3.44
C ASP A 130 0.69 -15.93 2.30
N TYR A 131 0.60 -16.60 1.14
CA TYR A 131 -0.17 -16.13 0.00
C TYR A 131 -0.76 -17.28 -0.83
N TYR A 132 -1.78 -16.97 -1.61
CA TYR A 132 -2.33 -17.86 -2.63
C TYR A 132 -1.71 -17.57 -4.00
N SER A 133 -1.37 -18.61 -4.76
CA SER A 133 -1.09 -18.47 -6.18
C SER A 133 -2.37 -18.08 -6.94
N LEU A 134 -2.22 -17.41 -8.08
CA LEU A 134 -3.38 -17.02 -8.89
C LEU A 134 -4.13 -18.24 -9.42
N GLY A 135 -3.40 -19.32 -9.78
CA GLY A 135 -3.99 -20.59 -10.21
C GLY A 135 -4.80 -21.27 -9.11
N ASP A 136 -4.33 -21.23 -7.84
CA ASP A 136 -5.09 -21.76 -6.71
C ASP A 136 -6.39 -20.98 -6.50
N ILE A 137 -6.37 -19.65 -6.68
CA ILE A 137 -7.57 -18.82 -6.59
C ILE A 137 -8.57 -19.21 -7.68
N VAL A 138 -8.11 -19.39 -8.90
CA VAL A 138 -8.97 -19.78 -10.03
C VAL A 138 -9.51 -21.20 -9.85
N ALA A 139 -8.67 -22.15 -9.42
CA ALA A 139 -9.05 -23.55 -9.21
C ALA A 139 -10.05 -23.73 -8.06
N ASN A 140 -9.87 -23.00 -6.96
CA ASN A 140 -10.80 -23.00 -5.83
C ASN A 140 -12.11 -22.25 -6.09
N GLY A 141 -12.11 -21.35 -7.08
CA GLY A 141 -13.31 -20.70 -7.61
C GLY A 141 -14.27 -20.18 -6.54
N HIS A 142 -15.51 -20.64 -6.57
CA HIS A 142 -16.57 -20.17 -5.68
C HIS A 142 -16.31 -20.42 -4.18
N SER A 143 -15.43 -21.33 -3.78
CA SER A 143 -15.11 -21.56 -2.37
C SER A 143 -14.34 -20.40 -1.74
N LEU A 144 -13.68 -19.58 -2.56
CA LEU A 144 -12.97 -18.39 -2.15
C LEU A 144 -13.81 -17.10 -2.33
N ASP A 145 -15.02 -17.18 -2.90
CA ASP A 145 -15.87 -16.00 -3.09
C ASP A 145 -16.19 -15.31 -1.76
N GLY A 146 -15.91 -14.02 -1.67
CA GLY A 146 -16.04 -13.22 -0.46
C GLY A 146 -14.88 -13.35 0.55
N ARG A 147 -13.94 -14.29 0.35
CA ARG A 147 -12.80 -14.49 1.25
C ARG A 147 -11.77 -13.36 1.12
N ILE A 148 -11.09 -13.11 2.22
CA ILE A 148 -9.96 -12.15 2.29
C ILE A 148 -8.69 -12.97 2.42
N ILE A 149 -7.76 -12.79 1.49
CA ILE A 149 -6.51 -13.56 1.38
C ILE A 149 -5.35 -12.66 0.95
N ASN A 150 -4.13 -13.20 1.00
CA ASN A 150 -2.94 -12.53 0.48
C ASN A 150 -2.57 -13.07 -0.90
N VAL A 151 -2.04 -12.21 -1.76
CA VAL A 151 -1.66 -12.54 -3.13
C VAL A 151 -0.26 -12.00 -3.42
N LEU A 152 0.61 -12.85 -3.97
CA LEU A 152 1.91 -12.46 -4.53
C LEU A 152 1.85 -12.69 -6.04
N ALA A 153 2.06 -11.65 -6.83
CA ALA A 153 2.03 -11.75 -8.28
C ALA A 153 2.77 -10.60 -8.98
N ALA A 154 3.15 -10.83 -10.23
CA ALA A 154 3.71 -9.80 -11.08
C ALA A 154 2.62 -9.01 -11.80
N VAL A 155 2.89 -7.73 -12.05
CA VAL A 155 2.00 -6.84 -12.79
C VAL A 155 2.15 -7.09 -14.28
N ARG A 156 1.09 -7.54 -14.95
CA ARG A 156 1.06 -7.73 -16.41
C ARG A 156 0.75 -6.45 -17.16
N SER A 157 -0.27 -5.73 -16.69
CA SER A 157 -0.66 -4.43 -17.25
C SER A 157 -1.49 -3.64 -16.25
N VAL A 158 -1.42 -2.32 -16.37
CA VAL A 158 -2.22 -1.39 -15.57
C VAL A 158 -3.18 -0.67 -16.50
N GLY A 159 -4.47 -0.77 -16.22
CA GLY A 159 -5.51 -0.09 -16.98
C GLY A 159 -5.56 1.41 -16.67
N LYS A 160 -6.17 2.19 -17.55
CA LYS A 160 -6.46 3.60 -17.26
C LYS A 160 -7.59 3.69 -16.22
N PRO A 161 -7.51 4.62 -15.27
CA PRO A 161 -8.61 4.89 -14.34
C PRO A 161 -9.88 5.26 -15.12
N LYS A 162 -11.00 4.64 -14.73
CA LYS A 162 -12.33 4.93 -15.26
C LYS A 162 -13.14 5.64 -14.20
N TYR A 163 -13.73 6.75 -14.58
CA TYR A 163 -14.60 7.55 -13.72
C TYR A 163 -16.05 7.25 -14.06
N PHE A 164 -16.89 7.17 -13.06
CA PHE A 164 -18.32 6.93 -13.21
C PHE A 164 -19.10 7.71 -12.15
N THR A 165 -20.39 7.88 -12.38
CA THR A 165 -21.30 8.43 -11.40
C THR A 165 -22.32 7.35 -11.07
N THR A 166 -22.49 7.06 -9.79
CA THR A 166 -23.48 6.10 -9.31
C THR A 166 -24.90 6.65 -9.44
N SER A 167 -25.91 5.80 -9.33
CA SER A 167 -27.33 6.21 -9.40
C SER A 167 -27.72 7.24 -8.34
N ASP A 168 -27.04 7.26 -7.20
CA ASP A 168 -27.19 8.25 -6.12
C ASP A 168 -26.26 9.48 -6.29
N GLN A 169 -25.77 9.70 -7.53
CA GLN A 169 -24.94 10.83 -7.95
C GLN A 169 -23.56 10.94 -7.26
N ARG A 170 -23.09 9.88 -6.62
CA ARG A 170 -21.72 9.85 -6.12
C ARG A 170 -20.74 9.60 -7.26
N LYS A 171 -19.69 10.39 -7.28
CA LYS A 171 -18.57 10.16 -8.20
C LYS A 171 -17.71 9.00 -7.67
N GLY A 172 -17.40 8.06 -8.54
CA GLY A 172 -16.52 6.95 -8.25
C GLY A 172 -15.45 6.82 -9.31
N GLN A 173 -14.41 6.07 -8.99
CA GLN A 173 -13.35 5.73 -9.92
C GLN A 173 -12.96 4.26 -9.74
N ARG A 174 -12.42 3.67 -10.80
CA ARG A 174 -11.99 2.29 -10.82
C ARG A 174 -10.78 2.13 -11.72
N CYS A 175 -9.79 1.39 -11.25
CA CYS A 175 -8.67 0.95 -12.07
C CYS A 175 -8.58 -0.57 -12.04
N GLU A 176 -8.38 -1.19 -13.19
CA GLU A 176 -8.17 -2.62 -13.32
C GLU A 176 -6.70 -2.90 -13.61
N VAL A 177 -6.09 -3.72 -12.79
CA VAL A 177 -4.73 -4.22 -12.97
C VAL A 177 -4.80 -5.67 -13.36
N LYS A 178 -4.05 -6.08 -14.37
CA LYS A 178 -3.85 -7.49 -14.70
C LYS A 178 -2.58 -7.98 -14.01
N LEU A 179 -2.73 -9.03 -13.25
CA LEU A 179 -1.66 -9.75 -12.58
C LEU A 179 -1.37 -11.06 -13.31
N TYR A 180 -0.19 -11.60 -13.10
CA TYR A 180 0.18 -12.94 -13.54
C TYR A 180 1.21 -13.54 -12.60
N ASP A 181 1.26 -14.86 -12.57
CA ASP A 181 2.30 -15.65 -11.94
C ASP A 181 2.64 -16.88 -12.82
N GLU A 182 3.37 -17.83 -12.31
CA GLU A 182 3.70 -19.07 -13.01
C GLU A 182 2.50 -20.00 -13.23
N THR A 183 1.42 -19.81 -12.48
CA THR A 183 0.23 -20.66 -12.48
C THR A 183 -0.92 -20.08 -13.30
N GLU A 184 -0.99 -18.75 -13.42
CA GLU A 184 -2.06 -18.03 -14.12
C GLU A 184 -1.52 -16.84 -14.92
N SER A 185 -1.81 -16.82 -16.20
CA SER A 185 -1.25 -15.80 -17.10
C SER A 185 -1.95 -14.44 -17.04
N SER A 186 -3.18 -14.37 -16.52
CA SER A 186 -3.96 -13.14 -16.47
C SER A 186 -5.07 -13.17 -15.43
N PHE A 187 -4.87 -12.48 -14.33
CA PHE A 187 -5.84 -12.36 -13.25
C PHE A 187 -6.16 -10.89 -12.97
N ALA A 188 -7.44 -10.56 -12.77
CA ALA A 188 -7.85 -9.17 -12.57
C ALA A 188 -7.83 -8.78 -11.10
N MET A 189 -7.15 -7.66 -10.79
CA MET A 189 -7.25 -6.97 -9.51
C MET A 189 -7.88 -5.59 -9.71
N ILE A 190 -8.82 -5.22 -8.85
CA ILE A 190 -9.61 -4.00 -8.97
C ILE A 190 -9.26 -3.05 -7.83
N CYS A 191 -8.85 -1.84 -8.19
CA CYS A 191 -8.59 -0.72 -7.28
C CYS A 191 -9.73 0.30 -7.40
N TRP A 192 -10.29 0.74 -6.26
CA TRP A 192 -11.41 1.68 -6.22
C TRP A 192 -11.05 3.00 -5.57
N ASP A 193 -10.15 3.00 -4.60
CA ASP A 193 -9.72 4.21 -3.90
C ASP A 193 -8.59 4.92 -4.66
N ASN A 194 -8.46 6.21 -4.37
CA ASN A 194 -7.50 7.08 -5.06
C ASN A 194 -6.05 6.62 -4.84
N GLU A 195 -5.71 6.21 -3.62
CA GLU A 195 -4.33 5.85 -3.26
C GLU A 195 -3.90 4.55 -3.93
N SER A 196 -4.74 3.51 -3.93
CA SER A 196 -4.44 2.27 -4.62
C SER A 196 -4.35 2.46 -6.14
N ILE A 197 -5.16 3.37 -6.71
CA ILE A 197 -5.10 3.71 -8.14
C ILE A 197 -3.81 4.46 -8.45
N LEU A 198 -3.42 5.47 -7.66
CA LEU A 198 -2.16 6.21 -7.84
C LEU A 198 -0.96 5.27 -7.70
N LEU A 199 -0.97 4.39 -6.70
CA LEU A 199 0.07 3.38 -6.52
C LEU A 199 0.15 2.47 -7.75
N ALA A 200 -0.99 1.95 -8.23
CA ALA A 200 -1.04 1.10 -9.41
C ALA A 200 -0.52 1.80 -10.67
N GLN A 201 -0.80 3.10 -10.85
CA GLN A 201 -0.30 3.88 -11.98
C GLN A 201 1.23 4.07 -11.97
N SER A 202 1.89 3.88 -10.83
CA SER A 202 3.35 3.93 -10.71
C SER A 202 4.03 2.61 -11.09
N TRP A 203 3.30 1.51 -11.23
CA TRP A 203 3.88 0.21 -11.51
C TRP A 203 4.31 0.06 -12.97
N MET A 204 5.44 -0.60 -13.15
CA MET A 204 5.98 -0.93 -14.47
C MET A 204 5.53 -2.34 -14.87
N PRO A 205 4.72 -2.49 -15.94
CA PRO A 205 4.28 -3.80 -16.41
C PRO A 205 5.44 -4.73 -16.70
N ARG A 206 5.34 -5.99 -16.23
CA ARG A 206 6.32 -7.07 -16.35
C ARG A 206 7.63 -6.90 -15.56
N GLU A 207 7.76 -5.81 -14.81
CA GLU A 207 8.92 -5.55 -13.94
C GLU A 207 8.50 -5.48 -12.47
N THR A 208 7.31 -4.95 -12.19
CA THR A 208 6.81 -4.82 -10.82
C THR A 208 6.18 -6.11 -10.34
N VAL A 209 6.59 -6.54 -9.15
CA VAL A 209 5.95 -7.60 -8.36
C VAL A 209 5.24 -6.94 -7.19
N ILE A 210 4.07 -7.43 -6.83
CA ILE A 210 3.33 -6.94 -5.67
C ILE A 210 3.01 -8.07 -4.71
N PHE A 211 3.09 -7.76 -3.41
CA PHE A 211 2.49 -8.54 -2.35
C PHE A 211 1.30 -7.74 -1.81
N ALA A 212 0.10 -8.21 -2.11
CA ALA A 212 -1.14 -7.58 -1.65
C ALA A 212 -1.73 -8.39 -0.51
N SER A 213 -1.61 -7.88 0.71
CA SER A 213 -2.21 -8.49 1.89
C SER A 213 -3.65 -8.06 2.05
N ASP A 214 -4.49 -9.00 2.48
CA ASP A 214 -5.90 -8.79 2.79
C ASP A 214 -6.71 -8.23 1.60
N VAL A 215 -6.57 -8.82 0.41
CA VAL A 215 -7.46 -8.55 -0.74
C VAL A 215 -8.70 -9.41 -0.66
N ARG A 216 -9.84 -8.86 -1.08
CA ARG A 216 -11.09 -9.63 -1.18
C ARG A 216 -11.16 -10.33 -2.53
N ILE A 217 -11.37 -11.63 -2.51
CA ILE A 217 -11.66 -12.42 -3.71
C ILE A 217 -13.16 -12.36 -3.97
N SER A 218 -13.55 -12.20 -5.22
CA SER A 218 -14.95 -12.13 -5.64
C SER A 218 -15.13 -12.80 -7.00
N PHE A 219 -16.27 -13.47 -7.16
CA PHE A 219 -16.66 -14.01 -8.46
C PHE A 219 -17.38 -12.94 -9.29
N ASP A 220 -16.76 -12.52 -10.38
CA ASP A 220 -17.37 -11.61 -11.34
C ASP A 220 -18.32 -12.41 -12.25
N LYS A 221 -19.61 -12.35 -11.94
CA LYS A 221 -20.66 -13.06 -12.69
C LYS A 221 -20.76 -12.64 -14.15
N PHE A 222 -20.41 -11.40 -14.46
CA PHE A 222 -20.48 -10.86 -15.82
C PHE A 222 -19.35 -11.42 -16.69
N ARG A 223 -18.16 -11.54 -16.13
CA ARG A 223 -16.97 -12.07 -16.82
C ARG A 223 -16.80 -13.57 -16.64
N ASN A 224 -17.57 -14.16 -15.74
CA ASN A 224 -17.47 -15.56 -15.35
C ASN A 224 -16.05 -15.94 -14.89
N CYS A 225 -15.43 -15.11 -14.05
CA CYS A 225 -14.08 -15.34 -13.54
C CYS A 225 -13.91 -14.81 -12.11
N MET A 226 -12.88 -15.32 -11.44
CA MET A 226 -12.47 -14.80 -10.14
C MET A 226 -11.69 -13.49 -10.31
N THR A 227 -11.84 -12.57 -9.36
CA THR A 227 -11.14 -11.28 -9.31
C THR A 227 -10.73 -10.99 -7.88
N ALA A 228 -9.62 -10.25 -7.70
CA ALA A 228 -9.26 -9.64 -6.43
C ALA A 228 -9.76 -8.18 -6.39
N THR A 229 -10.17 -7.73 -5.23
CA THR A 229 -10.57 -6.35 -4.99
C THR A 229 -9.76 -5.78 -3.84
N VAL A 230 -9.10 -4.65 -4.09
CA VAL A 230 -8.44 -3.87 -3.03
C VAL A 230 -9.53 -3.28 -2.14
N ILE A 231 -9.41 -3.49 -0.85
CA ILE A 231 -10.36 -3.00 0.17
C ILE A 231 -9.62 -2.15 1.20
N SER A 232 -10.34 -1.48 2.10
CA SER A 232 -9.78 -0.61 3.12
C SER A 232 -8.74 -1.27 4.05
N LYS A 233 -8.75 -2.60 4.14
CA LYS A 233 -7.78 -3.39 4.91
C LYS A 233 -6.53 -3.76 4.13
N THR A 234 -6.56 -3.63 2.82
CA THR A 234 -5.48 -4.10 1.94
C THR A 234 -4.24 -3.23 2.09
N ILE A 235 -3.10 -3.86 2.31
CA ILE A 235 -1.79 -3.21 2.22
C ILE A 235 -1.02 -3.85 1.08
N ILE A 236 -0.54 -3.02 0.15
CA ILE A 236 0.21 -3.48 -1.02
C ILE A 236 1.68 -3.11 -0.84
N THR A 237 2.54 -4.11 -0.88
CA THR A 237 3.99 -3.95 -0.89
C THR A 237 4.48 -4.15 -2.33
N THR A 238 5.13 -3.14 -2.87
CA THR A 238 5.70 -3.18 -4.22
C THR A 238 7.13 -3.69 -4.16
N ASN A 239 7.48 -4.65 -5.03
CA ASN A 239 8.78 -5.32 -5.08
C ASN A 239 9.21 -5.84 -3.70
N PRO A 240 8.45 -6.78 -3.12
CA PRO A 240 8.66 -7.24 -1.77
C PRO A 240 10.02 -7.92 -1.58
N VAL A 241 10.63 -7.67 -0.42
CA VAL A 241 11.83 -8.37 0.05
C VAL A 241 11.49 -9.21 1.28
N SER A 242 12.27 -10.27 1.53
CA SER A 242 12.04 -11.15 2.68
C SER A 242 12.53 -10.54 3.99
N THR A 243 13.59 -9.73 3.93
CA THR A 243 14.18 -9.07 5.11
C THR A 243 14.75 -7.71 4.73
N ILE A 244 14.88 -6.82 5.70
CA ILE A 244 15.57 -5.53 5.51
C ILE A 244 17.10 -5.67 5.52
N ASP A 245 17.61 -6.85 5.81
CA ASP A 245 19.04 -7.16 5.73
C ASP A 245 19.55 -7.21 4.28
N ASP A 246 18.62 -7.27 3.31
CA ASP A 246 18.90 -7.17 1.88
C ASP A 246 19.15 -5.72 1.41
N VAL A 247 19.08 -4.73 2.29
CA VAL A 247 19.43 -3.33 1.98
C VAL A 247 20.90 -3.09 2.27
N TYR A 248 21.61 -2.63 1.27
CA TYR A 248 23.05 -2.45 1.34
C TYR A 248 23.48 -1.01 1.06
N THR A 249 24.55 -0.56 1.72
CA THR A 249 25.37 0.54 1.23
C THR A 249 26.32 0.02 0.14
N VAL A 250 26.88 0.92 -0.67
CA VAL A 250 27.87 0.55 -1.69
C VAL A 250 29.04 -0.25 -1.07
N GLU A 251 29.50 0.14 0.12
CA GLU A 251 30.58 -0.54 0.82
C GLU A 251 30.19 -1.95 1.28
N GLN A 252 29.02 -2.11 1.84
CA GLN A 252 28.49 -3.42 2.24
C GLN A 252 28.29 -4.35 1.04
N LEU A 253 27.85 -3.79 -0.10
CA LEU A 253 27.68 -4.54 -1.34
C LEU A 253 29.02 -5.07 -1.85
N LYS A 254 30.10 -4.26 -1.80
CA LYS A 254 31.45 -4.70 -2.15
C LYS A 254 31.93 -5.86 -1.29
N VAL A 255 31.74 -5.75 0.03
CA VAL A 255 32.15 -6.80 0.97
C VAL A 255 31.37 -8.10 0.70
N LYS A 256 30.07 -8.00 0.42
CA LYS A 256 29.23 -9.15 0.12
C LYS A 256 29.61 -9.78 -1.23
N ALA A 257 29.91 -8.99 -2.24
CA ALA A 257 30.38 -9.47 -3.53
C ALA A 257 31.67 -10.25 -3.41
N LEU A 258 32.66 -9.76 -2.66
CA LEU A 258 33.93 -10.45 -2.40
C LEU A 258 33.72 -11.78 -1.65
N LYS A 259 32.78 -11.84 -0.70
CA LYS A 259 32.47 -13.08 0.02
C LYS A 259 31.75 -14.11 -0.86
N ASN A 260 31.11 -13.69 -1.94
CA ASN A 260 30.42 -14.56 -2.88
C ASN A 260 31.25 -14.88 -4.14
N GLU A 261 32.46 -14.40 -4.22
CA GLU A 261 33.38 -14.68 -5.32
C GLU A 261 33.60 -16.20 -5.45
N GLY A 262 33.27 -16.75 -6.61
CA GLY A 262 33.33 -18.19 -6.87
C GLY A 262 32.06 -19.00 -6.55
N LYS A 263 30.99 -18.39 -6.03
CA LYS A 263 29.68 -19.03 -5.91
C LYS A 263 28.84 -18.81 -7.16
N ALA A 264 28.18 -19.87 -7.62
CA ALA A 264 27.36 -19.84 -8.83
C ALA A 264 26.01 -19.09 -8.64
N ASP A 265 25.55 -18.96 -7.40
CA ASP A 265 24.23 -18.39 -7.12
C ASP A 265 24.28 -16.86 -7.09
N PRO A 266 23.45 -16.18 -7.89
CA PRO A 266 23.32 -14.73 -7.81
C PRO A 266 22.72 -14.34 -6.46
N PHE A 267 23.14 -13.20 -5.92
CA PHE A 267 22.47 -12.58 -4.79
C PHE A 267 21.82 -11.25 -5.22
N TYR A 268 20.74 -10.91 -4.55
CA TYR A 268 19.97 -9.71 -4.80
C TYR A 268 19.98 -8.83 -3.56
N GLY A 269 19.81 -7.53 -3.76
CA GLY A 269 19.73 -6.58 -2.67
C GLY A 269 19.27 -5.22 -3.15
N ILE A 270 18.81 -4.39 -2.20
CA ILE A 270 18.38 -3.02 -2.44
C ILE A 270 19.55 -2.09 -2.12
N LEU A 271 19.86 -1.18 -3.04
CA LEU A 271 20.88 -0.16 -2.86
C LEU A 271 20.23 1.23 -2.93
N TYR A 272 20.38 2.01 -1.88
CA TYR A 272 20.07 3.43 -1.90
C TYR A 272 21.35 4.21 -2.17
N ALA A 273 21.41 4.91 -3.31
CA ALA A 273 22.58 5.70 -3.70
C ALA A 273 22.15 6.98 -4.41
N TYR A 274 23.02 7.99 -4.33
CA TYR A 274 22.88 9.20 -5.14
C TYR A 274 23.67 9.03 -6.45
N ILE A 275 23.07 9.45 -7.55
CA ILE A 275 23.79 9.56 -8.82
C ILE A 275 24.67 10.81 -8.73
N SER A 276 25.97 10.61 -8.58
CA SER A 276 26.95 11.70 -8.50
C SER A 276 27.44 12.18 -9.87
N ALA A 277 27.40 11.31 -10.88
CA ALA A 277 27.72 11.63 -12.25
C ALA A 277 26.94 10.72 -13.20
N LEU A 278 26.47 11.29 -14.31
CA LEU A 278 25.81 10.57 -15.38
C LEU A 278 26.50 10.92 -16.69
N ASN A 279 27.27 9.99 -17.25
CA ASN A 279 27.87 10.14 -18.58
C ASN A 279 26.89 9.64 -19.63
N ILE A 280 26.33 10.57 -20.39
CA ILE A 280 25.44 10.25 -21.51
C ILE A 280 26.24 10.56 -22.76
N ASP A 281 26.66 9.54 -23.53
CA ASP A 281 27.23 9.72 -24.83
C ASP A 281 26.11 10.12 -25.80
N ASP A 282 26.22 11.29 -26.40
CA ASP A 282 25.23 11.88 -27.31
C ASP A 282 24.93 11.04 -28.56
N GLU A 283 25.72 10.01 -28.86
CA GLU A 283 25.59 9.19 -30.06
C GLU A 283 24.82 7.86 -29.85
N THR A 284 24.39 7.53 -28.65
CA THR A 284 23.69 6.25 -28.42
C THR A 284 22.39 6.43 -27.67
N THR A 285 21.30 6.52 -28.40
CA THR A 285 19.95 6.18 -27.95
C THR A 285 19.82 4.65 -27.59
N LYS A 286 20.82 4.11 -26.95
CA LYS A 286 20.72 2.75 -26.39
C LYS A 286 20.25 2.86 -24.98
N VAL A 287 18.97 2.55 -24.79
CA VAL A 287 18.46 2.15 -23.48
C VAL A 287 19.42 1.11 -22.92
N VAL A 288 20.22 1.50 -21.94
CA VAL A 288 21.02 0.55 -21.16
C VAL A 288 20.00 -0.28 -20.39
N ARG A 289 19.58 -1.40 -20.97
CA ARG A 289 18.95 -2.45 -20.22
C ARG A 289 20.04 -3.03 -19.35
N SER A 290 20.09 -2.66 -18.09
CA SER A 290 20.83 -3.40 -17.10
C SER A 290 20.25 -4.83 -17.10
N LYS A 291 20.98 -5.78 -17.66
CA LYS A 291 20.74 -7.17 -17.37
C LYS A 291 21.28 -7.39 -15.96
N TRP A 292 20.37 -7.45 -15.02
CA TRP A 292 20.61 -8.04 -13.71
C TRP A 292 20.34 -9.53 -13.79
#